data_72ecd116743a1dd1e164faa9db1f1733
#
_entry.id   72ecd116743a1dd1e164faa9db1f1733
#
_cell.length_a   1.000
_cell.length_b   1.000
_cell.length_c   1.000
_cell.angle_alpha   90.00
_cell.angle_beta   90.00
_cell.angle_gamma   90.00
#
_symmetry.space_group_name_H-M   'P 1'
#
loop_
_entity.id
_entity.type
_entity.pdbx_description
1 polymer ?
#
loop_
_entity_poly.entity_id
_entity_poly.type
_entity_poly.pdbx_seq_one_letter_code
_entity_poly.pdbx_strand_id
1 'polypeptide(L)'
;MSENTIRTGVRPARRDDIPGIVEVWRTSVRDEEIVGFGTPVTESIFRDTRTLSSAWGEANRVCSREVFVSELDRRVVGSVMIEDRKEELEIVDIDVMGGLQGRGIGTQIVQFVEELAKERGKKAVTLGTSRSAAGIPWRSLPWWKARGYQVTHEEENDWTRSIGPGVKEIRMRKDLRPVC
;
A
#
# COMPACT_ATOMS: atom_id res chain seq x y z
N MET A 1 25.06 9.87 -10.06
CA MET A 1 24.28 9.06 -11.02
C MET A 1 22.83 9.45 -10.84
N SER A 2 22.23 10.16 -11.79
CA SER A 2 20.83 10.56 -11.72
C SER A 2 19.97 9.30 -11.86
N GLU A 3 19.35 8.91 -10.76
CA GLU A 3 18.29 7.91 -10.79
C GLU A 3 17.24 8.37 -11.80
N ASN A 4 16.91 7.49 -12.71
CA ASN A 4 15.93 7.70 -13.77
C ASN A 4 14.53 7.71 -13.14
N THR A 5 14.24 8.78 -12.35
CA THR A 5 12.97 8.94 -11.64
C THR A 5 11.86 9.19 -12.66
N ILE A 6 10.92 8.26 -12.73
CA ILE A 6 9.73 8.40 -13.56
C ILE A 6 8.74 9.31 -12.85
N ARG A 7 8.26 10.34 -13.53
CA ARG A 7 7.18 11.20 -13.03
C ARG A 7 5.83 10.60 -13.42
N THR A 8 4.94 10.46 -12.43
CA THR A 8 3.58 9.97 -12.61
C THR A 8 2.58 10.95 -12.03
N GLY A 9 1.35 10.90 -12.52
CA GLY A 9 0.22 11.59 -11.90
C GLY A 9 -0.52 10.66 -10.93
N VAL A 10 -0.83 11.13 -9.71
CA VAL A 10 -1.71 10.39 -8.79
C VAL A 10 -3.09 11.01 -8.82
N ARG A 11 -4.11 10.18 -9.01
CA ARG A 11 -5.52 10.61 -9.09
C ARG A 11 -6.45 9.59 -8.43
N PRO A 12 -7.69 9.99 -8.06
CA PRO A 12 -8.70 9.04 -7.63
C PRO A 12 -8.90 7.95 -8.69
N ALA A 13 -9.01 6.71 -8.23
CA ALA A 13 -9.28 5.58 -9.12
C ALA A 13 -10.72 5.63 -9.62
N ARG A 14 -10.91 5.15 -10.85
CA ARG A 14 -12.21 4.96 -11.50
C ARG A 14 -12.47 3.47 -11.67
N ARG A 15 -13.73 3.11 -11.87
CA ARG A 15 -14.08 1.69 -12.09
C ARG A 15 -13.33 1.06 -13.25
N ASP A 16 -13.07 1.84 -14.31
CA ASP A 16 -12.35 1.38 -15.49
C ASP A 16 -10.85 1.14 -15.24
N ASP A 17 -10.32 1.60 -14.09
CA ASP A 17 -8.93 1.33 -13.70
C ASP A 17 -8.74 -0.06 -13.09
N ILE A 18 -9.82 -0.77 -12.73
CA ILE A 18 -9.77 -2.08 -12.06
C ILE A 18 -8.83 -3.07 -12.77
N PRO A 19 -8.89 -3.27 -14.09
CA PRO A 19 -7.97 -4.17 -14.77
C PRO A 19 -6.50 -3.77 -14.60
N GLY A 20 -6.20 -2.47 -14.64
CA GLY A 20 -4.86 -1.94 -14.41
C GLY A 20 -4.38 -2.13 -12.99
N ILE A 21 -5.25 -1.96 -11.99
CA ILE A 21 -4.93 -2.19 -10.57
C ILE A 21 -4.65 -3.68 -10.34
N VAL A 22 -5.45 -4.59 -10.92
CA VAL A 22 -5.18 -6.04 -10.85
C VAL A 22 -3.80 -6.37 -11.43
N GLU A 23 -3.44 -5.78 -12.57
CA GLU A 23 -2.14 -6.00 -13.18
C GLU A 23 -0.99 -5.47 -12.31
N VAL A 24 -1.16 -4.32 -11.66
CA VAL A 24 -0.21 -3.79 -10.68
C VAL A 24 -0.02 -4.80 -9.55
N TRP A 25 -1.08 -5.28 -8.92
CA TRP A 25 -1.01 -6.26 -7.83
C TRP A 25 -0.35 -7.56 -8.27
N ARG A 26 -0.76 -8.10 -9.41
CA ARG A 26 -0.22 -9.35 -9.94
C ARG A 26 1.28 -9.30 -10.20
N THR A 27 1.82 -8.14 -10.50
CA THR A 27 3.24 -7.95 -10.86
C THR A 27 4.08 -7.35 -9.74
N SER A 28 3.47 -6.80 -8.69
CA SER A 28 4.17 -6.08 -7.61
C SER A 28 5.03 -6.99 -6.74
N VAL A 29 4.63 -8.24 -6.58
CA VAL A 29 5.29 -9.24 -5.72
C VAL A 29 5.67 -10.46 -6.55
N ARG A 30 6.90 -10.94 -6.38
CA ARG A 30 7.38 -12.18 -6.99
C ARG A 30 7.19 -13.35 -6.03
N ASP A 31 6.96 -14.55 -6.57
CA ASP A 31 6.68 -15.74 -5.76
C ASP A 31 7.78 -16.03 -4.73
N GLU A 32 9.05 -15.83 -5.09
CA GLU A 32 10.18 -16.03 -4.20
C GLU A 32 10.24 -15.02 -3.03
N GLU A 33 9.60 -13.87 -3.17
CA GLU A 33 9.58 -12.83 -2.13
C GLU A 33 8.58 -13.12 -1.01
N ILE A 34 7.59 -13.97 -1.27
CA ILE A 34 6.54 -14.33 -0.30
C ILE A 34 6.83 -15.60 0.47
N VAL A 35 8.00 -16.22 0.25
CA VAL A 35 8.41 -17.39 1.03
C VAL A 35 8.47 -17.06 2.53
N GLY A 36 7.69 -17.82 3.32
CA GLY A 36 7.56 -17.59 4.76
C GLY A 36 6.49 -16.57 5.17
N PHE A 37 5.80 -15.95 4.20
CA PHE A 37 4.69 -15.01 4.46
C PHE A 37 3.31 -15.57 4.08
N GLY A 38 3.24 -16.83 3.64
CA GLY A 38 1.99 -17.50 3.30
C GLY A 38 1.48 -17.19 1.88
N THR A 39 1.76 -18.08 0.97
CA THR A 39 1.58 -17.88 -0.47
C THR A 39 0.17 -18.11 -1.03
N PRO A 40 -0.65 -19.06 -0.54
CA PRO A 40 -1.86 -19.43 -1.28
C PRO A 40 -2.94 -18.35 -1.33
N VAL A 41 -3.02 -17.51 -0.32
CA VAL A 41 -4.04 -16.45 -0.22
C VAL A 41 -3.76 -15.32 -1.20
N THR A 42 -2.50 -14.97 -1.38
CA THR A 42 -2.07 -13.88 -2.25
C THR A 42 -2.40 -14.18 -3.70
N GLU A 43 -2.14 -15.39 -4.16
CA GLU A 43 -2.33 -15.77 -5.56
C GLU A 43 -3.81 -15.80 -5.98
N SER A 44 -4.71 -16.24 -5.10
CA SER A 44 -6.14 -16.26 -5.38
C SER A 44 -6.76 -14.86 -5.38
N ILE A 45 -6.31 -13.98 -4.48
CA ILE A 45 -6.77 -12.59 -4.40
C ILE A 45 -6.37 -11.82 -5.66
N PHE A 46 -5.15 -12.00 -6.14
CA PHE A 46 -4.62 -11.26 -7.30
C PHE A 46 -5.15 -11.76 -8.65
N ARG A 47 -5.69 -12.97 -8.73
CA ARG A 47 -6.21 -13.55 -9.98
C ARG A 47 -7.69 -13.27 -10.22
N ASP A 48 -8.46 -12.88 -9.22
CA ASP A 48 -9.91 -12.70 -9.35
C ASP A 48 -10.31 -11.22 -9.40
N THR A 49 -10.63 -10.76 -10.60
CA THR A 49 -11.20 -9.44 -10.86
C THR A 49 -12.47 -9.17 -10.04
N ARG A 50 -13.25 -10.21 -9.68
CA ARG A 50 -14.45 -10.07 -8.85
C ARG A 50 -14.09 -9.69 -7.42
N THR A 51 -12.99 -10.23 -6.89
CA THR A 51 -12.49 -9.87 -5.55
C THR A 51 -12.11 -8.40 -5.51
N LEU A 52 -11.39 -7.90 -6.52
CA LEU A 52 -11.06 -6.47 -6.60
C LEU A 52 -12.31 -5.61 -6.81
N SER A 53 -13.24 -6.05 -7.64
CA SER A 53 -14.51 -5.34 -7.83
C SER A 53 -15.32 -5.27 -6.53
N SER A 54 -15.27 -6.30 -5.70
CA SER A 54 -15.88 -6.31 -4.36
C SER A 54 -15.16 -5.35 -3.42
N ALA A 55 -13.84 -5.38 -3.39
CA ALA A 55 -13.02 -4.45 -2.60
C ALA A 55 -13.24 -2.99 -3.03
N TRP A 56 -13.30 -2.74 -4.35
CA TRP A 56 -13.66 -1.43 -4.89
C TRP A 56 -15.05 -0.99 -4.43
N GLY A 57 -16.03 -1.87 -4.54
CA GLY A 57 -17.40 -1.59 -4.10
C GLY A 57 -17.47 -1.32 -2.60
N GLU A 58 -16.70 -2.01 -1.79
CA GLU A 58 -16.59 -1.80 -0.36
C GLU A 58 -15.91 -0.46 -0.06
N ALA A 59 -14.76 -0.18 -0.65
CA ALA A 59 -14.05 1.08 -0.49
C ALA A 59 -14.92 2.30 -0.83
N ASN A 60 -15.78 2.18 -1.84
CA ASN A 60 -16.69 3.27 -2.22
C ASN A 60 -18.01 3.33 -1.41
N ARG A 61 -18.38 2.25 -0.72
CA ARG A 61 -19.56 2.22 0.17
C ARG A 61 -19.22 2.62 1.59
N VAL A 62 -18.04 2.24 2.06
CA VAL A 62 -17.52 2.67 3.35
C VAL A 62 -16.85 4.02 3.12
N CYS A 63 -17.52 5.10 3.52
CA CYS A 63 -17.04 6.48 3.30
C CYS A 63 -15.64 6.79 3.87
N SER A 64 -15.04 5.85 4.59
CA SER A 64 -13.70 5.97 5.16
C SER A 64 -12.58 5.47 4.25
N ARG A 65 -12.87 4.67 3.23
CA ARG A 65 -11.87 4.09 2.31
C ARG A 65 -11.92 4.67 0.92
N GLU A 66 -10.76 4.95 0.37
CA GLU A 66 -10.59 5.52 -0.96
C GLU A 66 -9.43 4.84 -1.69
N VAL A 67 -9.54 4.73 -3.01
CA VAL A 67 -8.51 4.16 -3.88
C VAL A 67 -8.00 5.23 -4.83
N PHE A 68 -6.68 5.33 -4.94
CA PHE A 68 -5.99 6.19 -5.90
C PHE A 68 -5.07 5.36 -6.77
N VAL A 69 -4.83 5.84 -7.99
CA VAL A 69 -3.91 5.22 -8.94
C VAL A 69 -2.81 6.19 -9.33
N SER A 70 -1.63 5.65 -9.55
CA SER A 70 -0.52 6.35 -10.20
C SER A 70 -0.52 6.00 -11.67
N GLU A 71 -0.56 7.02 -12.53
CA GLU A 71 -0.70 6.87 -13.97
C GLU A 71 0.55 7.38 -14.71
N LEU A 72 1.02 6.58 -15.66
CA LEU A 72 2.07 6.93 -16.61
C LEU A 72 1.57 6.63 -18.03
N ASP A 73 1.58 7.63 -18.91
CA ASP A 73 1.14 7.48 -20.30
C ASP A 73 -0.24 6.80 -20.44
N ARG A 74 -1.19 7.20 -19.62
CA ARG A 74 -2.56 6.63 -19.52
C ARG A 74 -2.63 5.18 -19.04
N ARG A 75 -1.52 4.65 -18.51
CA ARG A 75 -1.48 3.31 -17.94
C ARG A 75 -1.37 3.40 -16.42
N VAL A 76 -2.15 2.61 -15.70
CA VAL A 76 -2.02 2.44 -14.26
C VAL A 76 -0.72 1.69 -13.98
N VAL A 77 0.17 2.30 -13.20
CA VAL A 77 1.48 1.75 -12.83
C VAL A 77 1.70 1.63 -11.33
N GLY A 78 0.76 2.10 -10.55
CA GLY A 78 0.73 1.97 -9.09
C GLY A 78 -0.67 2.22 -8.56
N SER A 79 -0.92 1.74 -7.36
CA SER A 79 -2.19 1.96 -6.65
C SER A 79 -1.96 2.11 -5.16
N VAL A 80 -2.86 2.81 -4.50
CA VAL A 80 -2.92 2.92 -3.05
C VAL A 80 -4.37 2.94 -2.59
N MET A 81 -4.66 2.16 -1.55
CA MET A 81 -5.91 2.24 -0.81
C MET A 81 -5.63 2.88 0.54
N ILE A 82 -6.39 3.88 0.88
CA ILE A 82 -6.32 4.56 2.17
C ILE A 82 -7.62 4.40 2.95
N GLU A 83 -7.52 4.45 4.26
CA GLU A 83 -8.66 4.56 5.16
C GLU A 83 -8.60 5.87 5.93
N ASP A 84 -9.66 6.68 5.82
CA ASP A 84 -9.77 7.95 6.54
C ASP A 84 -10.22 7.67 7.98
N ARG A 85 -9.31 7.88 8.94
CA ARG A 85 -9.56 7.76 10.36
C ARG A 85 -9.60 9.14 11.00
N LYS A 86 -10.17 9.24 12.18
CA LYS A 86 -10.42 10.52 12.85
C LYS A 86 -9.20 11.47 12.85
N GLU A 87 -8.03 10.99 13.23
CA GLU A 87 -6.83 11.81 13.35
C GLU A 87 -5.69 11.44 12.39
N GLU A 88 -5.87 10.38 11.61
CA GLU A 88 -4.84 9.86 10.72
C GLU A 88 -5.42 9.32 9.41
N LEU A 89 -4.60 9.30 8.35
CA LEU A 89 -4.86 8.46 7.17
C LEU A 89 -4.06 7.17 7.32
N GLU A 90 -4.72 6.03 7.16
CA GLU A 90 -4.03 4.75 7.07
C GLU A 90 -3.82 4.35 5.62
N ILE A 91 -2.59 4.01 5.26
CA ILE A 91 -2.29 3.28 4.02
C ILE A 91 -2.62 1.83 4.28
N VAL A 92 -3.72 1.36 3.70
CA VAL A 92 -4.20 -0.04 3.84
C VAL A 92 -3.44 -0.94 2.89
N ASP A 93 -3.20 -0.47 1.67
CA ASP A 93 -2.50 -1.20 0.64
C ASP A 93 -1.79 -0.23 -0.31
N ILE A 94 -0.59 -0.58 -0.78
CA ILE A 94 0.18 0.20 -1.74
C ILE A 94 1.04 -0.71 -2.60
N ASP A 95 0.90 -0.59 -3.91
CA ASP A 95 1.64 -1.38 -4.87
C ASP A 95 2.17 -0.56 -6.03
N VAL A 96 3.30 -0.99 -6.57
CA VAL A 96 3.91 -0.48 -7.79
C VAL A 96 4.14 -1.64 -8.74
N MET A 97 3.76 -1.46 -9.99
CA MET A 97 3.90 -2.45 -11.06
C MET A 97 5.31 -3.04 -11.10
N GLY A 98 5.39 -4.36 -11.21
CA GLY A 98 6.64 -5.08 -11.39
C GLY A 98 7.43 -4.53 -12.59
N GLY A 99 8.75 -4.44 -12.46
CA GLY A 99 9.64 -3.84 -13.45
C GLY A 99 9.70 -2.31 -13.43
N LEU A 100 8.78 -1.62 -12.73
CA LEU A 100 8.82 -0.17 -12.52
C LEU A 100 9.16 0.22 -11.08
N GLN A 101 9.37 -0.75 -10.21
CA GLN A 101 9.82 -0.53 -8.83
C GLN A 101 11.24 0.06 -8.80
N GLY A 102 11.55 0.79 -7.74
CA GLY A 102 12.85 1.48 -7.61
C GLY A 102 12.99 2.75 -8.45
N ARG A 103 11.95 3.17 -9.19
CA ARG A 103 11.96 4.35 -10.05
C ARG A 103 11.21 5.56 -9.47
N GLY A 104 11.00 5.59 -8.16
CA GLY A 104 10.40 6.72 -7.44
C GLY A 104 8.87 6.76 -7.42
N ILE A 105 8.16 5.85 -8.11
CA ILE A 105 6.68 5.83 -8.18
C ILE A 105 6.07 5.67 -6.79
N GLY A 106 6.50 4.69 -6.02
CA GLY A 106 6.00 4.49 -4.64
C GLY A 106 6.25 5.70 -3.74
N THR A 107 7.37 6.39 -3.92
CA THR A 107 7.68 7.63 -3.19
C THR A 107 6.67 8.73 -3.53
N GLN A 108 6.33 8.91 -4.81
CA GLN A 108 5.35 9.90 -5.25
C GLN A 108 3.95 9.59 -4.70
N ILE A 109 3.55 8.31 -4.67
CA ILE A 109 2.28 7.88 -4.09
C ILE A 109 2.24 8.23 -2.59
N VAL A 110 3.29 7.90 -1.84
CA VAL A 110 3.34 8.20 -0.39
C VAL A 110 3.34 9.70 -0.12
N GLN A 111 4.10 10.48 -0.89
CA GLN A 111 4.08 11.94 -0.79
C GLN A 111 2.68 12.51 -1.05
N PHE A 112 1.98 12.01 -2.07
CA PHE A 112 0.58 12.37 -2.32
C PHE A 112 -0.31 12.08 -1.11
N VAL A 113 -0.20 10.90 -0.50
CA VAL A 113 -0.99 10.55 0.69
C VAL A 113 -0.66 11.44 1.88
N GLU A 114 0.62 11.77 2.08
CA GLU A 114 1.06 12.67 3.16
C GLU A 114 0.53 14.10 2.97
N GLU A 115 0.53 14.62 1.74
CA GLU A 115 -0.05 15.93 1.44
C GLU A 115 -1.58 15.92 1.62
N LEU A 116 -2.26 14.89 1.11
CA LEU A 116 -3.70 14.71 1.30
C LEU A 116 -4.07 14.65 2.79
N ALA A 117 -3.26 13.97 3.60
CA ALA A 117 -3.45 13.91 5.05
C ALA A 117 -3.33 15.30 5.69
N LYS A 118 -2.35 16.10 5.30
CA LYS A 118 -2.18 17.49 5.77
C LYS A 118 -3.38 18.36 5.36
N GLU A 119 -3.80 18.28 4.10
CA GLU A 119 -4.98 19.02 3.58
C GLU A 119 -6.25 18.68 4.36
N ARG A 120 -6.37 17.43 4.83
CA ARG A 120 -7.49 16.96 5.66
C ARG A 120 -7.31 17.25 7.16
N GLY A 121 -6.24 17.93 7.55
CA GLY A 121 -5.94 18.26 8.95
C GLY A 121 -5.60 17.03 9.81
N LYS A 122 -5.10 15.97 9.20
CA LYS A 122 -4.68 14.77 9.92
C LYS A 122 -3.33 14.98 10.61
N LYS A 123 -3.15 14.35 11.77
CA LYS A 123 -1.92 14.44 12.56
C LYS A 123 -0.82 13.49 12.07
N ALA A 124 -1.20 12.39 11.43
CA ALA A 124 -0.27 11.34 11.02
C ALA A 124 -0.76 10.55 9.79
N VAL A 125 0.19 9.86 9.17
CA VAL A 125 -0.07 8.73 8.27
C VAL A 125 0.41 7.46 8.96
N THR A 126 -0.41 6.40 8.91
CA THR A 126 -0.14 5.09 9.50
C THR A 126 -0.20 3.99 8.45
N LEU A 127 0.42 2.87 8.73
CA LEU A 127 0.37 1.67 7.90
C LEU A 127 0.74 0.42 8.69
N GLY A 128 0.48 -0.73 8.09
CA GLY A 128 0.99 -2.02 8.53
C GLY A 128 1.93 -2.63 7.48
N THR A 129 2.97 -3.29 7.93
CA THR A 129 3.76 -4.23 7.13
C THR A 129 3.90 -5.53 7.92
N SER A 130 4.47 -6.58 7.32
CA SER A 130 4.46 -7.89 7.96
C SER A 130 5.84 -8.36 8.40
N ARG A 131 5.83 -9.28 9.35
CA ARG A 131 6.96 -10.09 9.77
C ARG A 131 6.56 -11.56 9.69
N SER A 132 7.39 -12.40 9.07
CA SER A 132 7.16 -13.84 9.00
C SER A 132 7.24 -14.51 10.38
N ALA A 133 6.73 -15.73 10.50
CA ALA A 133 6.88 -16.55 11.71
C ALA A 133 8.35 -16.77 12.12
N ALA A 134 9.28 -16.75 11.17
CA ALA A 134 10.73 -16.83 11.43
C ALA A 134 11.34 -15.50 11.90
N GLY A 135 10.53 -14.45 12.08
CA GLY A 135 11.01 -13.13 12.51
C GLY A 135 11.58 -12.25 11.40
N ILE A 136 11.47 -12.68 10.14
CA ILE A 136 11.99 -11.92 8.99
C ILE A 136 10.96 -10.84 8.59
N PRO A 137 11.32 -9.54 8.62
CA PRO A 137 10.42 -8.48 8.21
C PRO A 137 10.25 -8.48 6.69
N TRP A 138 9.07 -8.03 6.23
CA TRP A 138 8.84 -7.80 4.83
C TRP A 138 9.83 -6.77 4.25
N ARG A 139 10.22 -6.95 3.01
CA ARG A 139 11.24 -6.14 2.31
C ARG A 139 11.00 -4.62 2.33
N SER A 140 9.76 -4.19 2.50
CA SER A 140 9.41 -2.77 2.52
C SER A 140 9.75 -2.06 3.84
N LEU A 141 10.02 -2.78 4.92
CA LEU A 141 10.25 -2.18 6.24
C LEU A 141 11.41 -1.16 6.25
N PRO A 142 12.62 -1.45 5.68
CA PRO A 142 13.68 -0.45 5.61
C PRO A 142 13.31 0.77 4.76
N TRP A 143 12.54 0.54 3.70
CA TRP A 143 12.07 1.59 2.79
C TRP A 143 11.12 2.58 3.51
N TRP A 144 10.21 2.07 4.35
CA TRP A 144 9.34 2.89 5.19
C TRP A 144 10.11 3.68 6.24
N LYS A 145 11.07 3.03 6.93
CA LYS A 145 11.95 3.69 7.91
C LYS A 145 12.72 4.84 7.29
N ALA A 146 13.27 4.66 6.09
CA ALA A 146 13.99 5.70 5.36
C ALA A 146 13.12 6.92 5.00
N ARG A 147 11.78 6.78 5.02
CA ARG A 147 10.80 7.86 4.80
C ARG A 147 10.25 8.48 6.09
N GLY A 148 10.83 8.11 7.22
CA GLY A 148 10.49 8.68 8.52
C GLY A 148 9.34 8.00 9.25
N TYR A 149 8.87 6.85 8.74
CA TYR A 149 7.91 6.03 9.47
C TYR A 149 8.61 5.25 10.59
N GLN A 150 8.04 5.29 11.78
CA GLN A 150 8.56 4.61 12.95
C GLN A 150 7.66 3.45 13.34
N VAL A 151 8.25 2.35 13.76
CA VAL A 151 7.50 1.20 14.31
C VAL A 151 6.90 1.63 15.65
N THR A 152 5.60 1.43 15.80
CA THR A 152 4.88 1.69 17.06
C THR A 152 4.73 0.44 17.90
N HIS A 153 4.32 -0.67 17.28
CA HIS A 153 4.17 -1.98 17.92
C HIS A 153 4.05 -3.08 16.87
N GLU A 154 4.05 -4.32 17.33
CA GLU A 154 3.74 -5.51 16.53
C GLU A 154 2.51 -6.20 17.12
N GLU A 155 1.64 -6.73 16.25
CA GLU A 155 0.42 -7.42 16.67
C GLU A 155 0.10 -8.62 15.79
N GLU A 156 -0.71 -9.52 16.32
CA GLU A 156 -1.42 -10.55 15.54
C GLU A 156 -2.88 -10.12 15.41
N ASN A 157 -3.40 -10.18 14.20
CA ASN A 157 -4.78 -9.85 13.90
C ASN A 157 -5.37 -10.86 12.90
N ASP A 158 -6.63 -10.67 12.48
CA ASP A 158 -7.29 -11.61 11.57
C ASP A 158 -6.56 -11.72 10.22
N TRP A 159 -5.98 -10.61 9.73
CA TRP A 159 -5.21 -10.62 8.50
C TRP A 159 -3.93 -11.46 8.66
N THR A 160 -3.13 -11.24 9.69
CA THR A 160 -1.90 -12.03 9.91
C THR A 160 -2.19 -13.50 10.17
N ARG A 161 -3.28 -13.80 10.90
CA ARG A 161 -3.73 -15.19 11.11
C ARG A 161 -4.15 -15.87 9.82
N SER A 162 -4.72 -15.12 8.85
CA SER A 162 -5.08 -15.67 7.54
C SER A 162 -3.86 -15.99 6.68
N ILE A 163 -2.73 -15.30 6.89
CA ILE A 163 -1.46 -15.59 6.21
C ILE A 163 -0.83 -16.87 6.79
N GLY A 164 -0.78 -16.99 8.11
CA GLY A 164 -0.24 -18.18 8.77
C GLY A 164 0.10 -17.96 10.24
N PRO A 165 0.28 -19.05 11.01
CA PRO A 165 0.58 -18.96 12.43
C PRO A 165 1.95 -18.27 12.67
N GLY A 166 2.00 -17.37 13.64
CA GLY A 166 3.21 -16.65 14.03
C GLY A 166 3.60 -15.47 13.11
N VAL A 167 2.84 -15.22 12.06
CA VAL A 167 2.99 -13.98 11.26
C VAL A 167 2.47 -12.81 12.10
N LYS A 168 3.22 -11.70 12.09
CA LYS A 168 2.85 -10.46 12.82
C LYS A 168 2.72 -9.30 11.86
N GLU A 169 1.83 -8.38 12.18
CA GLU A 169 1.80 -7.06 11.59
C GLU A 169 2.73 -6.13 12.36
N ILE A 170 3.58 -5.40 11.63
CA ILE A 170 4.42 -4.34 12.17
C ILE A 170 3.69 -3.03 11.88
N ARG A 171 3.12 -2.43 12.92
CA ARG A 171 2.43 -1.14 12.79
C ARG A 171 3.44 0.00 12.76
N MET A 172 3.24 0.92 11.83
CA MET A 172 4.13 2.07 11.63
C MET A 172 3.34 3.37 11.56
N ARG A 173 4.01 4.47 11.96
CA ARG A 173 3.42 5.81 12.01
C ARG A 173 4.46 6.85 11.61
N LYS A 174 4.02 7.86 10.89
CA LYS A 174 4.75 9.10 10.63
C LYS A 174 3.88 10.29 11.04
N ASP A 175 4.33 11.04 12.05
CA ASP A 175 3.66 12.28 12.44
C ASP A 175 3.90 13.37 11.40
N LEU A 176 2.83 14.05 11.04
CA LEU A 176 2.86 15.16 10.10
C LEU A 176 3.10 16.46 10.89
N ARG A 177 4.03 17.29 10.40
CA ARG A 177 4.20 18.61 11.00
C ARG A 177 2.95 19.44 10.73
N PRO A 178 2.44 20.19 11.73
CA PRO A 178 1.37 21.14 11.47
C PRO A 178 1.78 22.10 10.35
N VAL A 179 0.84 22.38 9.45
CA VAL A 179 1.02 23.49 8.49
C VAL A 179 0.91 24.76 9.31
N CYS A 180 2.01 25.50 9.40
CA CYS A 180 2.04 26.82 10.07
C CYS A 180 1.32 27.86 9.22
#